data_a2a7717d6b66c5e24b4f9f045f747f67
#
_entry.id   a2a7717d6b66c5e24b4f9f045f747f67
#
_cell.length_a   1.000
_cell.length_b   1.000
_cell.length_c   1.000
_cell.angle_alpha   90.00
_cell.angle_beta   90.00
_cell.angle_gamma   90.00
#
_symmetry.space_group_name_H-M   'P 1'
#
loop_
_entity.id
_entity.type
_entity.pdbx_description
1 polymer ?
#
loop_
_entity_poly.entity_id
_entity_poly.type
_entity_poly.pdbx_seq_one_letter_code
_entity_poly.pdbx_strand_id
1 'polypeptide(L)'
;MKSLSAVVTAATLSLAVAAGFQAQPEPKPAGTSIPPGHPQIPLPKVGENWPKAAPADVESIDAIVKAFYEAPAGDPGQARNWDRYLSLFVPDARLIPARPGVEGTSGAFFLPVPEYVDANKKYFEKGGFFDKEVARRVESFGNIVHVWSTYESRRKSTDAAPYSRGINSIQLLKDGPRYWIVNVYWDYERPEAPLPDKYLSSPKE
;
A
#
# COMPACT_ATOMS: atom_id res chain seq x y z
N MET A 1 -53.20 4.23 63.84
CA MET A 1 -53.14 3.07 62.91
C MET A 1 -51.98 3.28 61.98
N LYS A 2 -50.88 2.55 62.20
CA LYS A 2 -49.63 2.67 61.44
C LYS A 2 -49.55 1.51 60.44
N SER A 3 -49.50 1.80 59.14
CA SER A 3 -49.31 0.81 58.09
C SER A 3 -47.81 0.65 57.81
N LEU A 4 -47.29 -0.54 58.01
CA LEU A 4 -45.96 -0.93 57.61
C LEU A 4 -46.04 -1.41 56.16
N SER A 5 -45.32 -0.74 55.26
CA SER A 5 -45.03 -1.25 53.91
C SER A 5 -43.70 -1.99 53.91
N ALA A 6 -43.74 -3.26 53.58
CA ALA A 6 -42.56 -4.11 53.41
C ALA A 6 -42.00 -3.87 52.01
N VAL A 7 -40.72 -3.50 51.95
CA VAL A 7 -39.93 -3.44 50.71
C VAL A 7 -39.29 -4.79 50.48
N VAL A 8 -39.71 -5.48 49.41
CA VAL A 8 -39.04 -6.72 48.94
C VAL A 8 -37.95 -6.33 47.98
N THR A 9 -36.73 -6.52 48.40
CA THR A 9 -35.55 -6.34 47.53
C THR A 9 -35.27 -7.64 46.77
N ALA A 10 -35.52 -7.64 45.47
CA ALA A 10 -35.15 -8.74 44.59
C ALA A 10 -33.68 -8.60 44.23
N ALA A 11 -32.82 -9.55 44.67
CA ALA A 11 -31.44 -9.67 44.26
C ALA A 11 -31.38 -10.45 42.94
N THR A 12 -31.06 -9.77 41.87
CA THR A 12 -30.77 -10.42 40.58
C THR A 12 -29.31 -10.88 40.55
N LEU A 13 -29.13 -12.19 40.56
CA LEU A 13 -27.82 -12.84 40.42
C LEU A 13 -27.45 -12.83 38.93
N SER A 14 -26.53 -11.95 38.50
CA SER A 14 -26.00 -11.96 37.17
C SER A 14 -24.89 -13.01 37.06
N LEU A 15 -25.16 -14.11 36.37
CA LEU A 15 -24.12 -15.08 35.97
C LEU A 15 -23.33 -14.46 34.81
N ALA A 16 -22.11 -14.01 35.08
CA ALA A 16 -21.14 -13.68 34.03
C ALA A 16 -20.57 -14.99 33.46
N VAL A 17 -21.02 -15.35 32.27
CA VAL A 17 -20.38 -16.39 31.48
C VAL A 17 -19.08 -15.82 30.91
N ALA A 18 -17.96 -16.14 31.53
CA ALA A 18 -16.64 -15.89 30.97
C ALA A 18 -16.46 -16.82 29.77
N ALA A 19 -16.72 -16.31 28.56
CA ALA A 19 -16.32 -16.97 27.32
C ALA A 19 -14.78 -16.96 27.29
N GLY A 20 -14.18 -18.11 27.58
CA GLY A 20 -12.75 -18.30 27.45
C GLY A 20 -12.34 -18.11 26.00
N PHE A 21 -11.69 -16.99 25.72
CA PHE A 21 -10.95 -16.79 24.47
C PHE A 21 -9.79 -17.76 24.48
N GLN A 22 -9.97 -18.95 23.87
CA GLN A 22 -8.84 -19.81 23.55
C GLN A 22 -8.06 -19.11 22.45
N ALA A 23 -6.86 -18.63 22.81
CA ALA A 23 -5.90 -18.15 21.81
C ALA A 23 -5.69 -19.28 20.80
N GLN A 24 -6.04 -19.03 19.54
CA GLN A 24 -5.68 -19.96 18.48
C GLN A 24 -4.15 -20.08 18.47
N PRO A 25 -3.60 -21.31 18.39
CA PRO A 25 -2.17 -21.47 18.28
C PRO A 25 -1.68 -20.71 17.05
N GLU A 26 -0.62 -19.93 17.22
CA GLU A 26 0.04 -19.25 16.09
C GLU A 26 0.29 -20.27 14.97
N PRO A 27 -0.02 -19.94 13.72
CA PRO A 27 0.24 -20.86 12.63
C PRO A 27 1.73 -21.14 12.59
N LYS A 28 2.08 -22.42 12.74
CA LYS A 28 3.45 -22.90 12.60
C LYS A 28 3.98 -22.36 11.28
N PRO A 29 5.21 -21.79 11.22
CA PRO A 29 5.74 -21.26 9.96
C PRO A 29 5.62 -22.36 8.90
N ALA A 30 4.87 -22.11 7.86
CA ALA A 30 4.68 -23.05 6.77
C ALA A 30 6.08 -23.36 6.21
N GLY A 31 6.44 -24.63 6.22
CA GLY A 31 7.69 -25.07 5.62
C GLY A 31 7.77 -24.54 4.19
N THR A 32 8.97 -24.21 3.74
CA THR A 32 9.31 -23.65 2.41
C THR A 32 9.01 -24.58 1.24
N SER A 33 8.16 -25.59 1.41
CA SER A 33 7.84 -26.56 0.36
C SER A 33 6.68 -26.09 -0.50
N ILE A 34 6.94 -25.92 -1.79
CA ILE A 34 5.91 -25.79 -2.80
C ILE A 34 5.03 -27.06 -2.74
N PRO A 35 3.69 -26.93 -2.71
CA PRO A 35 2.81 -28.10 -2.66
C PRO A 35 3.10 -29.11 -3.78
N PRO A 36 2.94 -30.42 -3.53
CA PRO A 36 3.14 -31.43 -4.55
C PRO A 36 2.29 -31.16 -5.81
N GLY A 37 2.90 -31.33 -6.98
CA GLY A 37 2.25 -31.08 -8.27
C GLY A 37 2.44 -29.67 -8.84
N HIS A 38 3.03 -28.74 -8.08
CA HIS A 38 3.42 -27.43 -8.63
C HIS A 38 4.81 -27.48 -9.28
N PRO A 39 5.05 -26.72 -10.37
CA PRO A 39 6.38 -26.61 -10.96
C PRO A 39 7.39 -26.07 -9.96
N GLN A 40 8.56 -26.72 -9.91
CA GLN A 40 9.70 -26.27 -9.09
C GLN A 40 10.52 -25.25 -9.88
N ILE A 41 9.99 -24.03 -10.01
CA ILE A 41 10.69 -22.94 -10.72
C ILE A 41 11.63 -22.26 -9.72
N PRO A 42 12.95 -22.18 -10.00
CA PRO A 42 13.86 -21.44 -9.14
C PRO A 42 13.42 -19.97 -9.02
N LEU A 43 13.46 -19.43 -7.80
CA LEU A 43 13.19 -18.01 -7.60
C LEU A 43 14.24 -17.17 -8.33
N PRO A 44 13.83 -16.11 -9.05
CA PRO A 44 14.77 -15.21 -9.70
C PRO A 44 15.64 -14.54 -8.63
N LYS A 45 16.94 -14.48 -8.88
CA LYS A 45 17.86 -13.74 -8.03
C LYS A 45 17.84 -12.27 -8.43
N VAL A 46 17.76 -11.40 -7.46
CA VAL A 46 18.01 -9.97 -7.67
C VAL A 46 19.44 -9.81 -8.14
N GLY A 47 19.66 -9.18 -9.30
CA GLY A 47 21.00 -9.00 -9.88
C GLY A 47 21.92 -8.20 -8.94
N GLU A 48 23.22 -8.48 -8.97
CA GLU A 48 24.21 -7.82 -8.11
C GLU A 48 24.23 -6.29 -8.29
N ASN A 49 23.88 -5.82 -9.47
CA ASN A 49 23.81 -4.39 -9.82
C ASN A 49 22.48 -3.71 -9.47
N TRP A 50 21.49 -4.46 -8.91
CA TRP A 50 20.24 -3.84 -8.48
C TRP A 50 20.44 -3.10 -7.16
N PRO A 51 19.92 -1.85 -7.02
CA PRO A 51 20.12 -1.07 -5.79
C PRO A 51 19.60 -1.82 -4.55
N LYS A 52 20.35 -1.72 -3.45
CA LYS A 52 19.98 -2.32 -2.18
C LYS A 52 19.13 -1.36 -1.37
N ALA A 53 17.96 -1.80 -0.90
CA ALA A 53 17.12 -1.01 -0.02
C ALA A 53 17.73 -0.90 1.39
N ALA A 54 17.54 0.26 2.03
CA ALA A 54 17.72 0.35 3.47
C ALA A 54 16.64 -0.52 4.18
N PRO A 55 16.98 -1.29 5.21
CA PRO A 55 15.99 -2.10 5.94
C PRO A 55 14.77 -1.28 6.38
N ALA A 56 14.98 -0.08 6.90
CA ALA A 56 13.93 0.83 7.34
C ALA A 56 12.94 1.27 6.25
N ASP A 57 13.28 1.09 4.96
CA ASP A 57 12.38 1.41 3.85
C ASP A 57 11.50 0.20 3.43
N VAL A 58 11.80 -1.01 3.92
CA VAL A 58 11.18 -2.24 3.39
C VAL A 58 10.74 -3.25 4.45
N GLU A 59 10.94 -2.97 5.73
CA GLU A 59 10.65 -3.91 6.83
C GLU A 59 9.16 -4.07 7.15
N SER A 60 8.33 -3.13 6.70
CA SER A 60 6.87 -3.17 6.89
C SER A 60 6.13 -2.61 5.69
N ILE A 61 4.81 -2.86 5.63
CA ILE A 61 3.93 -2.27 4.61
C ILE A 61 3.96 -0.74 4.70
N ASP A 62 3.95 -0.19 5.92
CA ASP A 62 4.04 1.25 6.13
C ASP A 62 5.37 1.82 5.63
N ALA A 63 6.46 1.15 5.93
CA ALA A 63 7.80 1.57 5.51
C ALA A 63 7.93 1.62 3.98
N ILE A 64 7.52 0.55 3.29
CA ILE A 64 7.69 0.48 1.84
C ILE A 64 6.76 1.42 1.09
N VAL A 65 5.51 1.61 1.55
CA VAL A 65 4.59 2.57 0.94
C VAL A 65 5.05 4.01 1.20
N LYS A 66 5.52 4.31 2.41
CA LYS A 66 6.12 5.61 2.72
C LYS A 66 7.33 5.90 1.84
N ALA A 67 8.27 4.95 1.73
CA ALA A 67 9.46 5.09 0.89
C ALA A 67 9.10 5.25 -0.61
N PHE A 68 8.08 4.56 -1.09
CA PHE A 68 7.57 4.68 -2.46
C PHE A 68 7.12 6.11 -2.79
N TYR A 69 6.44 6.79 -1.87
CA TYR A 69 6.01 8.18 -2.05
C TYR A 69 7.15 9.18 -1.84
N GLU A 70 8.06 8.93 -0.91
CA GLU A 70 9.13 9.87 -0.55
C GLU A 70 10.29 9.88 -1.54
N ALA A 71 10.69 8.73 -2.08
CA ALA A 71 11.89 8.62 -2.90
C ALA A 71 11.86 9.51 -4.17
N PRO A 72 10.73 9.63 -4.92
CA PRO A 72 10.61 10.52 -6.07
C PRO A 72 10.23 11.97 -5.68
N ALA A 73 9.93 12.25 -4.40
CA ALA A 73 9.48 13.56 -3.97
C ALA A 73 10.63 14.58 -3.91
N GLY A 74 10.30 15.84 -4.15
CA GLY A 74 11.23 16.96 -4.00
C GLY A 74 10.83 18.23 -4.77
N ASP A 75 11.44 19.34 -4.38
CA ASP A 75 11.21 20.65 -4.96
C ASP A 75 11.78 20.77 -6.41
N PRO A 76 11.34 21.77 -7.19
CA PRO A 76 11.94 22.06 -8.50
C PRO A 76 13.46 22.25 -8.40
N GLY A 77 14.20 21.62 -9.30
CA GLY A 77 15.67 21.68 -9.36
C GLY A 77 16.38 20.73 -8.39
N GLN A 78 15.68 20.05 -7.52
CA GLN A 78 16.28 19.10 -6.57
C GLN A 78 16.45 17.74 -7.25
N ALA A 79 17.63 17.14 -7.13
CA ALA A 79 17.86 15.75 -7.56
C ALA A 79 17.06 14.76 -6.70
N ARG A 80 16.60 13.67 -7.31
CA ARG A 80 15.85 12.62 -6.63
C ARG A 80 16.73 11.41 -6.30
N ASN A 81 16.36 10.67 -5.27
CA ASN A 81 17.05 9.42 -4.93
C ASN A 81 16.45 8.25 -5.71
N TRP A 82 16.77 8.17 -7.00
CA TRP A 82 16.26 7.13 -7.89
C TRP A 82 16.77 5.73 -7.52
N ASP A 83 17.96 5.61 -6.95
CA ASP A 83 18.47 4.32 -6.46
C ASP A 83 17.63 3.83 -5.27
N ARG A 84 17.26 4.72 -4.34
CA ARG A 84 16.31 4.40 -3.26
C ARG A 84 14.96 3.96 -3.84
N TYR A 85 14.46 4.66 -4.86
CA TYR A 85 13.19 4.30 -5.51
C TYR A 85 13.27 2.92 -6.15
N LEU A 86 14.27 2.67 -7.00
CA LEU A 86 14.49 1.38 -7.67
C LEU A 86 14.63 0.22 -6.67
N SER A 87 15.30 0.46 -5.54
CA SER A 87 15.56 -0.57 -4.52
C SER A 87 14.30 -1.15 -3.86
N LEU A 88 13.15 -0.47 -3.98
CA LEU A 88 11.88 -0.92 -3.44
C LEU A 88 11.23 -2.03 -4.29
N PHE A 89 11.60 -2.13 -5.56
CA PHE A 89 10.96 -2.99 -6.55
C PHE A 89 11.73 -4.27 -6.82
N VAL A 90 11.02 -5.35 -7.16
CA VAL A 90 11.66 -6.47 -7.84
C VAL A 90 12.13 -6.00 -9.23
N PRO A 91 13.23 -6.56 -9.80
CA PRO A 91 13.77 -6.10 -11.08
C PRO A 91 12.77 -6.11 -12.24
N ASP A 92 11.86 -7.10 -12.25
CA ASP A 92 10.84 -7.27 -13.29
C ASP A 92 9.52 -6.53 -13.01
N ALA A 93 9.49 -5.67 -11.99
CA ALA A 93 8.31 -4.89 -11.63
C ALA A 93 7.84 -3.97 -12.77
N ARG A 94 6.54 -3.66 -12.74
CA ARG A 94 5.93 -2.76 -13.71
C ARG A 94 5.25 -1.58 -13.02
N LEU A 95 5.39 -0.43 -13.63
CA LEU A 95 4.62 0.77 -13.33
C LEU A 95 3.60 0.94 -14.45
N ILE A 96 2.31 0.95 -14.10
CA ILE A 96 1.21 0.76 -15.03
C ILE A 96 0.20 1.92 -14.90
N PRO A 97 0.46 3.09 -15.53
CA PRO A 97 -0.52 4.16 -15.59
C PRO A 97 -1.68 3.78 -16.52
N ALA A 98 -2.90 3.77 -15.98
CA ALA A 98 -4.11 3.75 -16.80
C ALA A 98 -4.36 5.12 -17.43
N ARG A 99 -4.95 5.12 -18.59
CA ARG A 99 -5.33 6.36 -19.31
C ARG A 99 -6.69 6.19 -19.97
N PRO A 100 -7.56 7.20 -19.88
CA PRO A 100 -8.72 7.25 -20.75
C PRO A 100 -8.25 7.32 -22.20
N GLY A 101 -8.88 6.54 -23.06
CA GLY A 101 -8.69 6.58 -24.50
C GLY A 101 -9.72 7.48 -25.19
N VAL A 102 -9.83 7.36 -26.50
CA VAL A 102 -10.86 8.04 -27.27
C VAL A 102 -12.16 7.23 -27.26
N GLU A 103 -13.30 7.89 -27.40
CA GLU A 103 -14.63 7.27 -27.58
C GLU A 103 -14.97 6.24 -26.46
N GLY A 104 -14.60 6.54 -25.20
CA GLY A 104 -14.91 5.68 -24.06
C GLY A 104 -14.02 4.44 -23.95
N THR A 105 -12.98 4.30 -24.77
CA THR A 105 -11.96 3.26 -24.58
C THR A 105 -11.01 3.61 -23.42
N SER A 106 -10.21 2.66 -23.01
CA SER A 106 -9.15 2.86 -22.02
C SER A 106 -7.89 2.10 -22.42
N GLY A 107 -6.74 2.56 -21.98
CA GLY A 107 -5.47 1.91 -22.19
C GLY A 107 -4.56 2.00 -20.96
N ALA A 108 -3.49 1.26 -20.96
CA ALA A 108 -2.45 1.34 -19.96
C ALA A 108 -1.07 1.16 -20.58
N PHE A 109 -0.07 1.77 -19.97
CA PHE A 109 1.33 1.53 -20.33
C PHE A 109 1.93 0.56 -19.32
N PHE A 110 2.71 -0.41 -19.77
CA PHE A 110 3.35 -1.42 -18.92
C PHE A 110 4.86 -1.17 -18.93
N LEU A 111 5.31 -0.25 -18.08
CA LEU A 111 6.69 0.22 -18.09
C LEU A 111 7.53 -0.52 -17.07
N PRO A 112 8.68 -1.11 -17.45
CA PRO A 112 9.73 -1.47 -16.49
C PRO A 112 10.10 -0.25 -15.63
N VAL A 113 10.41 -0.47 -14.34
CA VAL A 113 10.66 0.65 -13.42
C VAL A 113 11.81 1.56 -13.89
N PRO A 114 12.95 1.03 -14.42
CA PRO A 114 14.00 1.89 -14.96
C PRO A 114 13.55 2.77 -16.12
N GLU A 115 12.75 2.22 -17.04
CA GLU A 115 12.21 3.00 -18.17
C GLU A 115 11.25 4.10 -17.70
N TYR A 116 10.41 3.81 -16.70
CA TYR A 116 9.55 4.83 -16.10
C TYR A 116 10.38 5.95 -15.46
N VAL A 117 11.43 5.61 -14.72
CA VAL A 117 12.35 6.60 -14.12
C VAL A 117 12.98 7.45 -15.20
N ASP A 118 13.53 6.84 -16.24
CA ASP A 118 14.19 7.56 -17.36
C ASP A 118 13.24 8.50 -18.10
N ALA A 119 12.00 8.07 -18.31
CA ALA A 119 10.99 8.89 -18.97
C ALA A 119 10.52 10.09 -18.12
N ASN A 120 10.54 9.97 -16.80
CA ASN A 120 9.90 10.93 -15.90
C ASN A 120 10.86 11.76 -15.05
N LYS A 121 12.12 11.36 -14.85
CA LYS A 121 13.06 12.02 -13.94
C LYS A 121 13.21 13.53 -14.22
N LYS A 122 13.40 13.90 -15.50
CA LYS A 122 13.54 15.32 -15.87
C LYS A 122 12.27 16.13 -15.58
N TYR A 123 11.11 15.53 -15.77
CA TYR A 123 9.83 16.17 -15.50
C TYR A 123 9.63 16.43 -14.00
N PHE A 124 9.92 15.46 -13.15
CA PHE A 124 9.82 15.57 -11.71
C PHE A 124 10.83 16.58 -11.16
N GLU A 125 12.08 16.52 -11.63
CA GLU A 125 13.13 17.46 -11.19
C GLU A 125 12.81 18.90 -11.61
N LYS A 126 12.30 19.12 -12.83
CA LYS A 126 11.97 20.46 -13.32
C LYS A 126 10.74 21.05 -12.63
N GLY A 127 9.69 20.27 -12.44
CA GLY A 127 8.38 20.76 -12.00
C GLY A 127 8.12 20.70 -10.51
N GLY A 128 8.96 20.00 -9.74
CA GLY A 128 8.64 19.56 -8.39
C GLY A 128 7.59 18.43 -8.40
N PHE A 129 7.67 17.56 -7.40
CA PHE A 129 6.76 16.43 -7.29
C PHE A 129 6.66 15.97 -5.83
N PHE A 130 5.45 15.93 -5.30
CA PHE A 130 5.15 15.43 -3.97
C PHE A 130 3.85 14.65 -4.03
N ASP A 131 3.93 13.34 -3.96
CA ASP A 131 2.78 12.50 -3.72
C ASP A 131 2.66 12.22 -2.22
N LYS A 132 1.43 12.30 -1.72
CA LYS A 132 1.10 11.99 -0.34
C LYS A 132 -0.03 10.98 -0.31
N GLU A 133 0.16 9.88 0.41
CA GLU A 133 -0.92 8.98 0.75
C GLU A 133 -1.89 9.66 1.71
N VAL A 134 -3.19 9.57 1.43
CA VAL A 134 -4.25 10.16 2.26
C VAL A 134 -5.18 9.10 2.86
N ALA A 135 -5.28 7.93 2.23
CA ALA A 135 -6.04 6.81 2.75
C ALA A 135 -5.49 5.49 2.19
N ARG A 136 -5.72 4.40 2.91
CA ARG A 136 -5.21 3.07 2.54
C ARG A 136 -6.19 1.97 2.93
N ARG A 137 -6.23 0.91 2.10
CA ARG A 137 -6.79 -0.40 2.43
C ARG A 137 -5.77 -1.45 2.11
N VAL A 138 -5.64 -2.44 2.98
CA VAL A 138 -4.66 -3.52 2.83
C VAL A 138 -5.37 -4.86 2.93
N GLU A 139 -5.06 -5.76 2.01
CA GLU A 139 -5.47 -7.15 2.04
C GLU A 139 -4.24 -8.05 1.89
N SER A 140 -4.17 -9.12 2.65
CA SER A 140 -3.00 -10.01 2.67
C SER A 140 -3.41 -11.46 2.69
N PHE A 141 -2.65 -12.29 1.97
CA PHE A 141 -2.73 -13.73 2.07
C PHE A 141 -1.35 -14.36 1.84
N GLY A 142 -0.81 -15.04 2.84
CA GLY A 142 0.55 -15.61 2.78
C GLY A 142 1.59 -14.53 2.48
N ASN A 143 2.28 -14.65 1.35
CA ASN A 143 3.28 -13.67 0.90
C ASN A 143 2.72 -12.58 -0.03
N ILE A 144 1.45 -12.64 -0.36
CA ILE A 144 0.77 -11.68 -1.25
C ILE A 144 0.16 -10.58 -0.39
N VAL A 145 0.48 -9.33 -0.72
CA VAL A 145 -0.15 -8.15 -0.12
C VAL A 145 -0.63 -7.22 -1.21
N HIS A 146 -1.86 -6.78 -1.11
CA HIS A 146 -2.45 -5.75 -1.95
C HIS A 146 -2.70 -4.51 -1.12
N VAL A 147 -2.14 -3.38 -1.56
CA VAL A 147 -2.37 -2.06 -0.98
C VAL A 147 -3.12 -1.20 -1.97
N TRP A 148 -4.34 -0.83 -1.62
CA TRP A 148 -5.16 0.13 -2.35
C TRP A 148 -4.95 1.50 -1.70
N SER A 149 -4.07 2.31 -2.27
CA SER A 149 -3.56 3.55 -1.68
C SER A 149 -4.08 4.76 -2.42
N THR A 150 -4.86 5.61 -1.76
CA THR A 150 -5.33 6.89 -2.30
C THR A 150 -4.25 7.95 -2.10
N TYR A 151 -3.93 8.68 -3.16
CA TYR A 151 -2.88 9.68 -3.14
C TYR A 151 -3.36 11.06 -3.59
N GLU A 152 -2.61 12.07 -3.18
CA GLU A 152 -2.70 13.46 -3.64
C GLU A 152 -1.33 13.92 -4.14
N SER A 153 -1.30 14.52 -5.34
CA SER A 153 -0.08 15.04 -5.96
C SER A 153 -0.01 16.56 -5.87
N ARG A 154 1.15 17.08 -5.47
CA ARG A 154 1.46 18.51 -5.38
C ARG A 154 2.77 18.84 -6.09
N ARG A 155 2.95 20.09 -6.52
CA ARG A 155 4.23 20.57 -7.08
C ARG A 155 5.21 20.99 -6.00
N LYS A 156 4.70 21.48 -4.88
CA LYS A 156 5.46 21.84 -3.68
C LYS A 156 4.79 21.22 -2.46
N SER A 157 5.57 20.89 -1.47
CA SER A 157 5.04 20.36 -0.20
C SER A 157 4.09 21.33 0.51
N THR A 158 4.20 22.62 0.20
CA THR A 158 3.41 23.72 0.80
C THR A 158 2.15 24.07 0.00
N ASP A 159 1.90 23.43 -1.13
CA ASP A 159 0.69 23.71 -1.93
C ASP A 159 -0.56 23.35 -1.12
N ALA A 160 -1.50 24.31 -1.01
CA ALA A 160 -2.73 24.14 -0.23
C ALA A 160 -3.67 23.06 -0.82
N ALA A 161 -3.67 22.93 -2.15
CA ALA A 161 -4.50 21.95 -2.84
C ALA A 161 -3.65 21.05 -3.75
N PRO A 162 -4.01 19.77 -3.91
CA PRO A 162 -3.38 18.91 -4.89
C PRO A 162 -3.78 19.33 -6.32
N TYR A 163 -2.88 19.13 -7.27
CA TYR A 163 -3.20 19.28 -8.69
C TYR A 163 -3.80 17.99 -9.30
N SER A 164 -3.63 16.86 -8.63
CA SER A 164 -4.18 15.56 -9.02
C SER A 164 -4.41 14.70 -7.80
N ARG A 165 -5.40 13.82 -7.87
CA ARG A 165 -5.67 12.75 -6.91
C ARG A 165 -5.92 11.45 -7.67
N GLY A 166 -5.73 10.33 -7.01
CA GLY A 166 -6.01 9.04 -7.62
C GLY A 166 -5.80 7.89 -6.64
N ILE A 167 -5.78 6.69 -7.20
CA ILE A 167 -5.57 5.47 -6.44
C ILE A 167 -4.45 4.67 -7.10
N ASN A 168 -3.50 4.24 -6.27
CA ASN A 168 -2.50 3.25 -6.59
C ASN A 168 -2.96 1.87 -6.09
N SER A 169 -3.06 0.89 -6.99
CA SER A 169 -3.14 -0.53 -6.66
C SER A 169 -1.71 -1.06 -6.62
N ILE A 170 -1.17 -1.24 -5.41
CA ILE A 170 0.21 -1.67 -5.20
C ILE A 170 0.19 -3.15 -4.81
N GLN A 171 0.89 -3.97 -5.57
CA GLN A 171 1.09 -5.38 -5.24
C GLN A 171 2.45 -5.55 -4.57
N LEU A 172 2.46 -6.14 -3.37
CA LEU A 172 3.67 -6.42 -2.62
C LEU A 172 3.89 -7.92 -2.48
N LEU A 173 5.16 -8.31 -2.50
CA LEU A 173 5.64 -9.62 -2.09
C LEU A 173 6.30 -9.47 -0.71
N LYS A 174 5.86 -10.26 0.28
CA LYS A 174 6.57 -10.42 1.54
C LYS A 174 7.64 -11.50 1.38
N ASP A 175 8.89 -11.11 1.54
CA ASP A 175 10.06 -11.98 1.39
C ASP A 175 10.92 -11.92 2.68
N GLY A 176 10.66 -12.86 3.59
CA GLY A 176 11.31 -12.89 4.89
C GLY A 176 11.13 -11.58 5.68
N PRO A 177 12.23 -10.86 5.98
CA PRO A 177 12.17 -9.63 6.77
C PRO A 177 11.80 -8.38 5.94
N ARG A 178 11.56 -8.51 4.64
CA ARG A 178 11.29 -7.35 3.78
C ARG A 178 10.07 -7.51 2.91
N TYR A 179 9.59 -6.38 2.40
CA TYR A 179 8.63 -6.30 1.32
C TYR A 179 9.28 -5.82 0.03
N TRP A 180 8.73 -6.24 -1.10
CA TRP A 180 9.07 -5.81 -2.45
C TRP A 180 7.83 -5.32 -3.17
N ILE A 181 7.94 -4.26 -3.95
CA ILE A 181 6.87 -3.86 -4.87
C ILE A 181 7.01 -4.71 -6.15
N VAL A 182 5.94 -5.42 -6.49
CA VAL A 182 5.85 -6.27 -7.69
C VAL A 182 5.32 -5.47 -8.88
N ASN A 183 4.30 -4.66 -8.64
CA ASN A 183 3.79 -3.69 -9.60
C ASN A 183 3.02 -2.57 -8.89
N VAL A 184 2.85 -1.46 -9.60
CA VAL A 184 1.92 -0.39 -9.22
C VAL A 184 1.06 -0.07 -10.45
N TYR A 185 -0.23 -0.27 -10.32
CA TYR A 185 -1.22 0.07 -11.32
C TYR A 185 -2.09 1.19 -10.78
N TRP A 186 -2.25 2.29 -11.54
CA TRP A 186 -2.99 3.44 -11.03
C TRP A 186 -3.83 4.15 -12.07
N ASP A 187 -4.85 4.83 -11.58
CA ASP A 187 -5.65 5.78 -12.32
C ASP A 187 -5.86 7.05 -11.48
N TYR A 188 -6.19 8.15 -12.13
CA TYR A 188 -6.41 9.43 -11.49
C TYR A 188 -7.89 9.82 -11.52
N GLU A 189 -8.28 10.63 -10.55
CA GLU A 189 -9.62 11.19 -10.43
C GLU A 189 -9.92 12.12 -11.60
N ARG A 190 -11.14 12.01 -12.11
CA ARG A 190 -11.68 12.86 -13.18
C ARG A 190 -13.22 12.88 -13.09
N PRO A 191 -13.94 13.78 -13.78
CA PRO A 191 -15.40 13.86 -13.68
C PRO A 191 -16.12 12.53 -13.92
N GLU A 192 -15.63 11.70 -14.84
CA GLU A 192 -16.20 10.39 -15.19
C GLU A 192 -15.77 9.27 -14.21
N ALA A 193 -14.80 9.53 -13.38
CA ALA A 193 -14.27 8.58 -12.38
C ALA A 193 -13.89 9.32 -11.09
N PRO A 194 -14.90 9.82 -10.33
CA PRO A 194 -14.63 10.46 -9.03
C PRO A 194 -14.15 9.43 -8.02
N LEU A 195 -13.33 9.85 -7.05
CA LEU A 195 -12.89 8.99 -5.96
C LEU A 195 -14.09 8.58 -5.10
N PRO A 196 -14.37 7.27 -4.92
CA PRO A 196 -15.43 6.82 -4.03
C PRO A 196 -15.12 7.15 -2.56
N ASP A 197 -16.12 7.57 -1.79
CA ASP A 197 -15.97 7.96 -0.37
C ASP A 197 -15.23 6.92 0.48
N LYS A 198 -15.49 5.65 0.22
CA LYS A 198 -14.82 4.54 0.93
C LYS A 198 -13.29 4.53 0.80
N TYR A 199 -12.73 5.26 -0.17
CA TYR A 199 -11.28 5.37 -0.39
C TYR A 199 -10.73 6.74 0.04
N LEU A 200 -11.54 7.62 0.62
CA LEU A 200 -11.11 8.91 1.16
C LEU A 200 -10.73 8.84 2.64
N SER A 201 -10.93 7.69 3.27
CA SER A 201 -10.53 7.43 4.64
C SER A 201 -10.01 5.99 4.79
N SER A 202 -9.00 5.78 5.63
CA SER A 202 -8.58 4.43 6.01
C SER A 202 -9.68 3.77 6.84
N PRO A 203 -9.84 2.43 6.79
CA PRO A 203 -10.71 1.71 7.71
C PRO A 203 -10.32 2.06 9.15
N LYS A 204 -11.32 2.21 10.02
CA LYS A 204 -11.06 2.24 11.47
C LYS A 204 -10.65 0.81 11.87
N GLU A 205 -9.54 0.69 12.57
CA GLU A 205 -9.14 -0.54 13.25
C GLU A 205 -10.14 -0.94 14.33
#